data_31d1beef9782364ed025339321bdf759
#
_entry.id   31d1beef9782364ed025339321bdf759
#
_cell.length_a   1.000
_cell.length_b   1.000
_cell.length_c   1.000
_cell.angle_alpha   90.00
_cell.angle_beta   90.00
_cell.angle_gamma   90.00
#
_symmetry.space_group_name_H-M   'P 1'
#
loop_
_entity.id
_entity.type
_entity.pdbx_description
1 polymer ?
#
loop_
_entity_poly.entity_id
_entity_poly.type
_entity_poly.pdbx_seq_one_letter_code
_entity_poly.pdbx_strand_id
1 'polypeptide(L)'
;ISGARVYAPFDGTLLPGEFCPIENGPALRVVPLPGHSSDSVGLVYPADRSMFTGDVVFKHGPTVVYYPDGNLGDYMASLDVLERIVKEEGICVFYPGHGYPITDPLQAIEATRQHRLERLQQIKDALATGVARDADALVDAVYVDIDPALREAALRSVQAQLVYLDEE
;
A
#
# COMPACT_ATOMS: atom_id res chain seq x y z
N ILE A 1 -6.22 -16.25 26.21
CA ILE A 1 -5.37 -15.20 25.60
C ILE A 1 -3.95 -15.70 25.83
N SER A 2 -3.15 -15.83 24.76
CA SER A 2 -1.87 -16.55 24.72
C SER A 2 -0.73 -15.92 25.51
N GLY A 3 -0.87 -14.73 26.10
CA GLY A 3 0.22 -13.99 26.74
C GLY A 3 1.34 -13.55 25.78
N ALA A 4 1.11 -13.62 24.46
CA ALA A 4 2.06 -13.15 23.45
C ALA A 4 2.28 -11.64 23.59
N ARG A 5 3.53 -11.18 23.38
CA ARG A 5 3.83 -9.75 23.30
C ARG A 5 3.28 -9.21 21.97
N VAL A 6 2.65 -8.04 22.04
CA VAL A 6 2.22 -7.29 20.86
C VAL A 6 3.29 -6.24 20.59
N TYR A 7 3.66 -6.10 19.32
CA TYR A 7 4.53 -5.04 18.82
C TYR A 7 3.73 -4.27 17.78
N ALA A 8 3.62 -2.95 17.92
CA ALA A 8 2.83 -2.13 17.02
C ALA A 8 3.49 -0.77 16.79
N PRO A 9 3.41 -0.19 15.59
CA PRO A 9 4.02 1.10 15.27
C PRO A 9 3.38 2.25 16.03
N PHE A 10 2.07 2.18 16.29
CA PHE A 10 1.31 3.25 16.93
C PHE A 10 1.56 3.41 18.44
N ASP A 11 2.12 2.42 19.12
CA ASP A 11 2.45 2.48 20.55
C ASP A 11 3.97 2.61 20.80
N GLY A 12 4.77 2.72 19.73
CA GLY A 12 6.22 2.86 19.79
C GLY A 12 6.96 1.58 20.17
N THR A 13 6.30 0.42 20.21
CA THR A 13 6.96 -0.88 20.46
C THR A 13 7.60 -1.46 19.22
N LEU A 14 7.34 -0.88 18.03
CA LEU A 14 7.87 -1.28 16.75
C LEU A 14 8.40 -0.03 16.01
N LEU A 15 9.71 0.21 16.06
CA LEU A 15 10.32 1.38 15.45
C LEU A 15 10.97 1.07 14.09
N PRO A 16 11.00 2.05 13.17
CA PRO A 16 11.66 1.91 11.88
C PRO A 16 13.12 1.49 12.01
N GLY A 17 13.52 0.50 11.23
CA GLY A 17 14.89 -0.02 11.24
C GLY A 17 15.22 -0.96 12.40
N GLU A 18 14.37 -1.06 13.39
CA GLU A 18 14.52 -2.01 14.48
C GLU A 18 14.14 -3.44 14.07
N PHE A 19 14.58 -4.39 14.87
CA PHE A 19 14.24 -5.79 14.68
C PHE A 19 13.13 -6.20 15.65
N CYS A 20 12.00 -6.64 15.09
CA CYS A 20 10.97 -7.31 15.85
C CYS A 20 11.48 -8.72 16.22
N PRO A 21 11.71 -9.00 17.50
CA PRO A 21 12.25 -10.30 17.92
C PRO A 21 11.15 -11.37 17.81
N ILE A 22 11.51 -12.52 17.23
CA ILE A 22 10.70 -13.73 17.28
C ILE A 22 11.29 -14.64 18.33
N GLU A 23 10.50 -15.08 19.29
CA GLU A 23 10.95 -16.00 20.33
C GLU A 23 11.46 -17.29 19.69
N ASN A 24 12.73 -17.62 19.93
CA ASN A 24 13.44 -18.76 19.32
C ASN A 24 13.52 -18.74 17.79
N GLY A 25 13.36 -17.57 17.15
CA GLY A 25 13.43 -17.37 15.71
C GLY A 25 14.33 -16.20 15.33
N PRO A 26 14.55 -16.00 14.02
CA PRO A 26 15.30 -14.85 13.52
C PRO A 26 14.48 -13.57 13.70
N ALA A 27 15.17 -12.46 13.90
CA ALA A 27 14.52 -11.15 13.98
C ALA A 27 14.01 -10.67 12.62
N LEU A 28 12.85 -10.02 12.60
CA LEU A 28 12.29 -9.35 11.42
C LEU A 28 12.68 -7.87 11.45
N ARG A 29 13.22 -7.33 10.35
CA ARG A 29 13.55 -5.91 10.26
C ARG A 29 12.31 -5.12 9.84
N VAL A 30 11.97 -4.09 10.62
CA VAL A 30 10.84 -3.21 10.38
C VAL A 30 11.16 -2.17 9.33
N VAL A 31 10.27 -2.01 8.34
CA VAL A 31 10.37 -1.02 7.27
C VAL A 31 9.09 -0.20 7.25
N PRO A 32 9.14 1.12 7.43
CA PRO A 32 7.98 1.98 7.24
C PRO A 32 7.51 1.92 5.78
N LEU A 33 6.22 1.73 5.58
CA LEU A 33 5.57 1.72 4.26
C LEU A 33 4.24 2.48 4.34
N PRO A 34 4.26 3.77 4.72
CA PRO A 34 3.04 4.56 4.83
C PRO A 34 2.34 4.70 3.48
N GLY A 35 1.04 4.98 3.53
CA GLY A 35 0.26 5.27 2.33
C GLY A 35 -1.08 4.56 2.26
N HIS A 36 -1.14 3.24 2.51
CA HIS A 36 -2.43 2.57 2.75
C HIS A 36 -3.06 3.12 4.05
N SER A 37 -2.29 3.16 5.12
CA SER A 37 -2.49 3.92 6.36
C SER A 37 -1.18 4.62 6.72
N SER A 38 -1.24 5.61 7.61
CA SER A 38 -0.08 6.41 8.03
C SER A 38 0.96 5.58 8.80
N ASP A 39 0.52 4.52 9.48
CA ASP A 39 1.33 3.65 10.35
C ASP A 39 1.73 2.32 9.69
N SER A 40 1.45 2.15 8.38
CA SER A 40 1.76 0.91 7.66
C SER A 40 3.26 0.57 7.72
N VAL A 41 3.56 -0.70 7.97
CA VAL A 41 4.92 -1.24 8.00
C VAL A 41 5.03 -2.54 7.21
N GLY A 42 6.20 -2.79 6.67
CA GLY A 42 6.63 -4.10 6.18
C GLY A 42 7.65 -4.73 7.11
N LEU A 43 7.81 -6.04 7.03
CA LEU A 43 8.76 -6.80 7.82
C LEU A 43 9.65 -7.63 6.91
N VAL A 44 10.94 -7.30 6.84
CA VAL A 44 11.92 -8.07 6.06
C VAL A 44 12.38 -9.28 6.88
N TYR A 45 12.34 -10.44 6.26
CA TYR A 45 12.89 -11.68 6.78
C TYR A 45 14.12 -12.11 5.96
N PRO A 46 15.33 -11.71 6.38
CA PRO A 46 16.52 -11.89 5.53
C PRO A 46 16.91 -13.37 5.32
N ALA A 47 16.56 -14.25 6.27
CA ALA A 47 17.01 -15.64 6.24
C ALA A 47 16.49 -16.43 5.02
N ASP A 48 15.30 -16.13 4.51
CA ASP A 48 14.74 -16.73 3.29
C ASP A 48 14.50 -15.72 2.16
N ARG A 49 15.03 -14.50 2.28
CA ARG A 49 14.88 -13.41 1.33
C ARG A 49 13.43 -13.11 1.03
N SER A 50 12.61 -13.00 2.07
CA SER A 50 11.20 -12.67 1.97
C SER A 50 10.84 -11.41 2.75
N MET A 51 9.65 -10.87 2.47
CA MET A 51 9.14 -9.70 3.14
C MET A 51 7.63 -9.78 3.28
N PHE A 52 7.14 -9.46 4.48
CA PHE A 52 5.73 -9.21 4.72
C PHE A 52 5.45 -7.75 4.37
N THR A 53 4.54 -7.52 3.42
CA THR A 53 4.28 -6.19 2.85
C THR A 53 3.01 -5.53 3.37
N GLY A 54 2.28 -6.20 4.28
CA GLY A 54 0.97 -5.72 4.73
C GLY A 54 0.06 -5.46 3.54
N ASP A 55 -0.62 -4.32 3.58
CA ASP A 55 -1.62 -3.96 2.57
C ASP A 55 -1.06 -2.97 1.52
N VAL A 56 0.25 -3.03 1.23
CA VAL A 56 0.86 -2.17 0.21
C VAL A 56 0.79 -2.78 -1.18
N VAL A 57 1.10 -4.07 -1.33
CA VAL A 57 1.11 -4.76 -2.63
C VAL A 57 0.36 -6.08 -2.53
N PHE A 58 -0.60 -6.32 -3.41
CA PHE A 58 -1.32 -7.58 -3.54
C PHE A 58 -1.01 -8.28 -4.86
N LYS A 59 -1.20 -9.60 -4.89
CA LYS A 59 -1.07 -10.36 -6.12
C LYS A 59 -2.20 -10.07 -7.11
N HIS A 60 -3.39 -9.82 -6.60
CA HIS A 60 -4.60 -9.56 -7.40
C HIS A 60 -5.41 -8.44 -6.78
N GLY A 61 -5.86 -7.53 -7.62
CA GLY A 61 -6.66 -6.38 -7.23
C GLY A 61 -5.85 -5.23 -6.61
N PRO A 62 -6.41 -4.05 -6.60
CA PRO A 62 -5.77 -2.88 -5.99
C PRO A 62 -5.97 -2.88 -4.47
N THR A 63 -4.97 -2.38 -3.75
CA THR A 63 -5.17 -1.97 -2.37
C THR A 63 -5.92 -0.63 -2.31
N VAL A 64 -6.44 -0.25 -1.18
CA VAL A 64 -7.07 1.06 -0.94
C VAL A 64 -6.04 2.02 -0.35
N VAL A 65 -6.04 3.28 -0.80
CA VAL A 65 -5.40 4.36 -0.04
C VAL A 65 -6.49 4.96 0.85
N TYR A 66 -6.40 4.74 2.15
CA TYR A 66 -7.52 4.93 3.07
C TYR A 66 -7.56 6.35 3.63
N TYR A 67 -7.99 7.31 2.80
CA TYR A 67 -8.15 8.70 3.23
C TYR A 67 -9.14 8.84 4.42
N PRO A 68 -8.89 9.70 5.45
CA PRO A 68 -7.81 10.69 5.51
C PRO A 68 -6.49 10.19 6.10
N ASP A 69 -6.40 8.98 6.62
CA ASP A 69 -5.20 8.44 7.23
C ASP A 69 -4.15 8.03 6.20
N GLY A 70 -4.57 7.41 5.09
CA GLY A 70 -3.70 7.06 3.97
C GLY A 70 -3.43 8.25 3.04
N ASN A 71 -2.25 8.28 2.40
CA ASN A 71 -1.79 9.30 1.47
C ASN A 71 -1.21 8.66 0.21
N LEU A 72 -1.58 9.18 -0.99
CA LEU A 72 -1.11 8.59 -2.25
C LEU A 72 0.37 8.88 -2.53
N GLY A 73 0.88 10.05 -2.15
CA GLY A 73 2.29 10.38 -2.30
C GLY A 73 3.18 9.46 -1.47
N ASP A 74 2.82 9.26 -0.20
CA ASP A 74 3.49 8.32 0.69
C ASP A 74 3.42 6.89 0.16
N TYR A 75 2.26 6.51 -0.39
CA TYR A 75 2.07 5.19 -1.00
C TYR A 75 3.02 4.96 -2.18
N MET A 76 3.16 5.94 -3.08
CA MET A 76 4.08 5.86 -4.22
C MET A 76 5.53 5.80 -3.75
N ALA A 77 5.92 6.59 -2.74
CA ALA A 77 7.23 6.53 -2.12
C ALA A 77 7.51 5.17 -1.45
N SER A 78 6.49 4.55 -0.83
CA SER A 78 6.60 3.20 -0.27
C SER A 78 6.85 2.14 -1.33
N LEU A 79 6.30 2.28 -2.54
CA LEU A 79 6.64 1.40 -3.68
C LEU A 79 8.11 1.55 -4.09
N ASP A 80 8.67 2.77 -4.06
CA ASP A 80 10.09 3.00 -4.34
C ASP A 80 10.99 2.37 -3.26
N VAL A 81 10.59 2.43 -2.00
CA VAL A 81 11.27 1.74 -0.89
C VAL A 81 11.27 0.23 -1.09
N LEU A 82 10.12 -0.36 -1.43
CA LEU A 82 10.00 -1.80 -1.72
C LEU A 82 10.89 -2.21 -2.88
N GLU A 83 10.87 -1.47 -3.98
CA GLU A 83 11.68 -1.74 -5.17
C GLU A 83 13.18 -1.74 -4.86
N ARG A 84 13.64 -0.76 -4.08
CA ARG A 84 15.03 -0.67 -3.61
C ARG A 84 15.41 -1.87 -2.76
N ILE A 85 14.61 -2.23 -1.77
CA ILE A 85 14.86 -3.38 -0.88
C ILE A 85 14.94 -4.68 -1.68
N VAL A 86 14.02 -4.88 -2.62
CA VAL A 86 14.03 -6.06 -3.50
C VAL A 86 15.34 -6.17 -4.27
N LYS A 87 15.81 -5.05 -4.86
CA LYS A 87 17.03 -5.02 -5.67
C LYS A 87 18.30 -5.15 -4.82
N GLU A 88 18.39 -4.47 -3.69
CA GLU A 88 19.59 -4.43 -2.87
C GLU A 88 19.76 -5.68 -2.00
N GLU A 89 18.67 -6.24 -1.47
CA GLU A 89 18.70 -7.36 -0.55
C GLU A 89 18.29 -8.70 -1.20
N GLY A 90 17.94 -8.68 -2.49
CA GLY A 90 17.58 -9.88 -3.24
C GLY A 90 16.31 -10.56 -2.75
N ILE A 91 15.33 -9.79 -2.27
CA ILE A 91 14.04 -10.34 -1.84
C ILE A 91 13.35 -11.00 -3.03
N CYS A 92 12.94 -12.25 -2.87
CA CYS A 92 12.35 -13.07 -3.93
C CYS A 92 10.88 -13.44 -3.68
N VAL A 93 10.35 -13.19 -2.46
CA VAL A 93 8.95 -13.46 -2.13
C VAL A 93 8.39 -12.33 -1.27
N PHE A 94 7.19 -11.86 -1.63
CA PHE A 94 6.35 -11.06 -0.76
C PHE A 94 5.22 -11.89 -0.16
N TYR A 95 4.94 -11.65 1.12
CA TYR A 95 3.78 -12.15 1.84
C TYR A 95 2.86 -10.95 2.15
N PRO A 96 1.83 -10.71 1.33
CA PRO A 96 0.89 -9.62 1.56
C PRO A 96 -0.05 -9.92 2.74
N GLY A 97 -0.71 -8.87 3.25
CA GLY A 97 -1.73 -9.00 4.30
C GLY A 97 -2.95 -9.79 3.84
N HIS A 98 -3.23 -9.79 2.54
CA HIS A 98 -4.32 -10.51 1.92
C HIS A 98 -3.88 -11.25 0.65
N GLY A 99 -4.49 -12.42 0.40
CA GLY A 99 -4.29 -13.22 -0.82
C GLY A 99 -3.11 -14.19 -0.72
N TYR A 100 -2.40 -14.36 -1.83
CA TYR A 100 -1.37 -15.37 -2.00
C TYR A 100 0.04 -14.75 -2.02
N PRO A 101 1.09 -15.54 -1.68
CA PRO A 101 2.48 -15.12 -1.85
C PRO A 101 2.76 -14.65 -3.27
N ILE A 102 3.63 -13.65 -3.40
CA ILE A 102 4.06 -13.04 -4.65
C ILE A 102 5.51 -13.44 -4.91
N THR A 103 5.74 -14.22 -5.94
CA THR A 103 7.06 -14.79 -6.30
C THR A 103 7.82 -13.95 -7.33
N ASP A 104 7.21 -12.89 -7.82
CA ASP A 104 7.85 -11.84 -8.62
C ASP A 104 7.55 -10.47 -8.03
N PRO A 105 8.29 -10.07 -6.98
CA PRO A 105 8.08 -8.81 -6.28
C PRO A 105 8.18 -7.58 -7.16
N LEU A 106 9.16 -7.52 -8.09
CA LEU A 106 9.36 -6.36 -8.96
C LEU A 106 8.19 -6.17 -9.93
N GLN A 107 7.70 -7.27 -10.52
CA GLN A 107 6.53 -7.21 -11.39
C GLN A 107 5.29 -6.73 -10.63
N ALA A 108 5.09 -7.21 -9.40
CA ALA A 108 3.94 -6.81 -8.59
C ALA A 108 4.00 -5.33 -8.18
N ILE A 109 5.18 -4.82 -7.82
CA ILE A 109 5.40 -3.40 -7.52
C ILE A 109 5.06 -2.56 -8.75
N GLU A 110 5.59 -2.91 -9.91
CA GLU A 110 5.37 -2.16 -11.15
C GLU A 110 3.89 -2.20 -11.57
N ALA A 111 3.23 -3.36 -11.50
CA ALA A 111 1.80 -3.47 -11.80
C ALA A 111 0.95 -2.60 -10.85
N THR A 112 1.31 -2.57 -9.57
CA THR A 112 0.66 -1.72 -8.58
C THR A 112 0.86 -0.24 -8.91
N ARG A 113 2.08 0.18 -9.24
CA ARG A 113 2.44 1.55 -9.65
C ARG A 113 1.64 1.99 -10.87
N GLN A 114 1.64 1.18 -11.92
CA GLN A 114 0.90 1.46 -13.15
C GLN A 114 -0.59 1.62 -12.91
N HIS A 115 -1.19 0.72 -12.13
CA HIS A 115 -2.60 0.84 -11.76
C HIS A 115 -2.91 2.19 -11.06
N ARG A 116 -2.02 2.68 -10.17
CA ARG A 116 -2.19 3.99 -9.50
C ARG A 116 -2.12 5.14 -10.49
N LEU A 117 -1.12 5.13 -11.38
CA LEU A 117 -0.95 6.17 -12.40
C LEU A 117 -2.12 6.19 -13.40
N GLU A 118 -2.60 5.02 -13.81
CA GLU A 118 -3.78 4.92 -14.69
C GLU A 118 -5.04 5.50 -14.03
N ARG A 119 -5.28 5.18 -12.76
CA ARG A 119 -6.42 5.75 -12.02
C ARG A 119 -6.30 7.25 -11.85
N LEU A 120 -5.10 7.74 -11.54
CA LEU A 120 -4.85 9.17 -11.43
C LEU A 120 -5.08 9.88 -12.77
N GLN A 121 -4.64 9.28 -13.89
CA GLN A 121 -4.90 9.82 -15.23
C GLN A 121 -6.39 9.85 -15.55
N GLN A 122 -7.15 8.80 -15.23
CA GLN A 122 -8.60 8.77 -15.42
C GLN A 122 -9.31 9.87 -14.64
N ILE A 123 -8.87 10.18 -13.41
CA ILE A 123 -9.39 11.32 -12.64
C ILE A 123 -9.07 12.65 -13.33
N LYS A 124 -7.82 12.86 -13.78
CA LYS A 124 -7.41 14.05 -14.54
C LYS A 124 -8.26 14.24 -15.79
N ASP A 125 -8.49 13.16 -16.55
CA ASP A 125 -9.28 13.17 -17.78
C ASP A 125 -10.77 13.51 -17.49
N ALA A 126 -11.36 12.91 -16.46
CA ALA A 126 -12.72 13.19 -16.04
C ALA A 126 -12.91 14.68 -15.66
N LEU A 127 -11.98 15.22 -14.87
CA LEU A 127 -11.97 16.65 -14.53
C LEU A 127 -11.84 17.55 -15.77
N ALA A 128 -10.99 17.19 -16.73
CA ALA A 128 -10.81 17.92 -17.98
C ALA A 128 -12.06 17.91 -18.87
N THR A 129 -12.89 16.87 -18.77
CA THR A 129 -14.18 16.79 -19.50
C THR A 129 -15.33 17.50 -18.77
N GLY A 130 -15.10 18.09 -17.61
CA GLY A 130 -16.07 18.88 -16.86
C GLY A 130 -16.83 18.10 -15.79
N VAL A 131 -16.38 16.90 -15.44
CA VAL A 131 -16.90 16.23 -14.24
C VAL A 131 -16.57 17.08 -13.01
N ALA A 132 -17.53 17.22 -12.10
CA ALA A 132 -17.34 17.99 -10.88
C ALA A 132 -16.14 17.47 -10.07
N ARG A 133 -15.38 18.40 -9.45
CA ARG A 133 -14.26 18.05 -8.53
C ARG A 133 -14.84 17.62 -7.17
N ASP A 134 -15.59 16.55 -7.21
CA ASP A 134 -16.29 15.93 -6.11
C ASP A 134 -16.03 14.43 -6.17
N ALA A 135 -15.75 13.80 -5.02
CA ALA A 135 -15.31 12.41 -4.99
C ALA A 135 -16.41 11.45 -5.45
N ASP A 136 -17.68 11.69 -5.11
CA ASP A 136 -18.80 10.85 -5.56
C ASP A 136 -18.98 10.93 -7.07
N ALA A 137 -18.96 12.14 -7.64
CA ALA A 137 -19.08 12.35 -9.09
C ALA A 137 -17.94 11.69 -9.86
N LEU A 138 -16.71 11.72 -9.32
CA LEU A 138 -15.55 11.09 -9.93
C LEU A 138 -15.57 9.57 -9.79
N VAL A 139 -16.07 9.02 -8.67
CA VAL A 139 -16.31 7.58 -8.55
C VAL A 139 -17.30 7.12 -9.61
N ASP A 140 -18.43 7.81 -9.80
CA ASP A 140 -19.42 7.44 -10.81
C ASP A 140 -18.88 7.52 -12.24
N ALA A 141 -17.98 8.47 -12.52
CA ALA A 141 -17.39 8.65 -13.84
C ALA A 141 -16.26 7.66 -14.16
N VAL A 142 -15.45 7.29 -13.16
CA VAL A 142 -14.20 6.51 -13.36
C VAL A 142 -14.36 5.02 -13.01
N TYR A 143 -15.25 4.71 -12.05
CA TYR A 143 -15.45 3.32 -11.59
C TYR A 143 -16.80 2.79 -12.09
N VAL A 144 -17.00 2.83 -13.41
CA VAL A 144 -18.21 2.31 -14.07
C VAL A 144 -18.38 0.83 -13.68
N ASP A 145 -19.61 0.46 -13.31
CA ASP A 145 -19.99 -0.92 -12.89
C ASP A 145 -19.24 -1.46 -11.65
N ILE A 146 -18.75 -0.58 -10.77
CA ILE A 146 -18.17 -1.02 -9.51
C ILE A 146 -19.20 -1.78 -8.65
N ASP A 147 -18.75 -2.87 -8.01
CA ASP A 147 -19.56 -3.55 -7.00
C ASP A 147 -19.93 -2.54 -5.89
N PRO A 148 -21.23 -2.40 -5.54
CA PRO A 148 -21.66 -1.51 -4.47
C PRO A 148 -20.92 -1.70 -3.15
N ALA A 149 -20.47 -2.90 -2.84
CA ALA A 149 -19.68 -3.19 -1.65
C ALA A 149 -18.28 -2.53 -1.67
N LEU A 150 -17.76 -2.20 -2.86
CA LEU A 150 -16.45 -1.56 -3.05
C LEU A 150 -16.54 -0.04 -3.22
N ARG A 151 -17.76 0.54 -3.31
CA ARG A 151 -17.94 1.98 -3.55
C ARG A 151 -17.25 2.85 -2.50
N GLU A 152 -17.37 2.50 -1.22
CA GLU A 152 -16.71 3.25 -0.13
C GLU A 152 -15.19 3.22 -0.27
N ALA A 153 -14.61 2.07 -0.63
CA ALA A 153 -13.18 1.92 -0.87
C ALA A 153 -12.71 2.78 -2.07
N ALA A 154 -13.50 2.83 -3.15
CA ALA A 154 -13.23 3.69 -4.29
C ALA A 154 -13.31 5.17 -3.90
N LEU A 155 -14.32 5.57 -3.11
CA LEU A 155 -14.48 6.93 -2.63
C LEU A 155 -13.24 7.40 -1.83
N ARG A 156 -12.77 6.59 -0.88
CA ARG A 156 -11.56 6.88 -0.11
C ARG A 156 -10.34 7.04 -0.99
N SER A 157 -10.18 6.15 -1.99
CA SER A 157 -9.08 6.24 -2.94
C SER A 157 -9.15 7.49 -3.83
N VAL A 158 -10.34 7.89 -4.28
CA VAL A 158 -10.54 9.12 -5.07
C VAL A 158 -10.23 10.36 -4.22
N GLN A 159 -10.65 10.40 -2.95
CA GLN A 159 -10.32 11.48 -2.03
C GLN A 159 -8.80 11.64 -1.88
N ALA A 160 -8.06 10.53 -1.69
CA ALA A 160 -6.61 10.55 -1.63
C ALA A 160 -5.96 11.05 -2.94
N GLN A 161 -6.54 10.69 -4.10
CA GLN A 161 -6.07 11.17 -5.41
C GLN A 161 -6.32 12.66 -5.61
N LEU A 162 -7.46 13.20 -5.15
CA LEU A 162 -7.75 14.62 -5.21
C LEU A 162 -6.77 15.44 -4.37
N VAL A 163 -6.44 14.97 -3.16
CA VAL A 163 -5.43 15.62 -2.31
C VAL A 163 -4.06 15.60 -2.99
N TYR A 164 -3.65 14.45 -3.52
CA TYR A 164 -2.39 14.33 -4.25
C TYR A 164 -2.28 15.31 -5.43
N LEU A 165 -3.38 15.51 -6.18
CA LEU A 165 -3.43 16.47 -7.30
C LEU A 165 -3.40 17.93 -6.86
N ASP A 166 -3.70 18.24 -5.61
CA ASP A 166 -3.58 19.60 -5.06
C ASP A 166 -2.15 19.90 -4.59
N GLU A 167 -1.32 18.87 -4.42
CA GLU A 167 0.07 18.97 -3.98
C GLU A 167 1.09 18.94 -5.14
N GLU A 168 0.66 18.52 -6.38
CA GLU A 168 1.47 18.58 -7.61
C GLU A 168 1.64 20.03 -8.13
#